data_0e158fddea14440d3bb28f853ebdb281
#
_entry.id   0e158fddea14440d3bb28f853ebdb281
#
_cell.length_a   1.000
_cell.length_b   1.000
_cell.length_c   1.000
_cell.angle_alpha   90.00
_cell.angle_beta   90.00
_cell.angle_gamma   90.00
#
_symmetry.space_group_name_H-M   'P 1'
#
loop_
_entity.id
_entity.type
_entity.pdbx_description
1 polymer ?
#
loop_
_entity_poly.entity_id
_entity_poly.type
_entity_poly.pdbx_seq_one_letter_code
_entity_poly.pdbx_strand_id
1 'polypeptide(L)'
;MKIRMGDEFSQRDFKPYTYPPKQSLRELNLKSLALGSFIPWNPREQAKLISKELGWNGDEVEGVPPEFNYEKIECYMQGVRDYIKYRKRGYSRVSHLMALELRKGAINKEGAEKLISEFEGKRPASLDLFLNMLGLSEKEFEEIIQKHRVEPWDDRVMVQIGKKPHDFDSWQAKPALTNKESQKIVESFRNGRLNS
;
A
#
# COMPACT_ATOMS: atom_id res chain seq x y z
N MET A 1 15.05 -19.59 -6.20
CA MET A 1 15.82 -18.74 -5.27
C MET A 1 17.31 -19.09 -5.30
N LYS A 2 17.72 -20.37 -5.20
CA LYS A 2 19.12 -20.85 -5.28
C LYS A 2 19.91 -20.34 -6.49
N ILE A 3 19.27 -20.23 -7.66
CA ILE A 3 19.90 -19.82 -8.94
C ILE A 3 20.44 -18.35 -8.89
N ARG A 4 19.95 -17.51 -7.99
CA ARG A 4 20.35 -16.10 -7.88
C ARG A 4 21.35 -15.80 -6.76
N MET A 5 21.53 -16.73 -5.82
CA MET A 5 22.33 -16.49 -4.61
C MET A 5 23.65 -17.29 -4.58
N GLY A 6 23.94 -18.08 -5.64
CA GLY A 6 25.17 -18.87 -5.70
C GLY A 6 25.19 -20.08 -4.75
N ASP A 7 26.36 -20.73 -4.66
CA ASP A 7 26.55 -21.95 -3.87
C ASP A 7 26.91 -21.69 -2.39
N GLU A 8 26.97 -20.42 -1.98
CA GLU A 8 27.30 -20.01 -0.59
C GLU A 8 26.18 -20.37 0.40
N PHE A 9 24.96 -20.62 -0.09
CA PHE A 9 23.79 -20.90 0.75
C PHE A 9 23.31 -22.34 0.58
N SER A 10 23.16 -23.00 1.70
CA SER A 10 22.60 -24.35 1.76
C SER A 10 21.07 -24.34 1.82
N GLN A 11 20.44 -25.47 1.55
CA GLN A 11 18.98 -25.60 1.69
C GLN A 11 18.50 -25.35 3.13
N ARG A 12 19.36 -25.57 4.13
CA ARG A 12 19.08 -25.33 5.54
C ARG A 12 18.89 -23.83 5.82
N ASP A 13 19.66 -22.96 5.16
CA ASP A 13 19.61 -21.51 5.34
C ASP A 13 18.30 -20.92 4.78
N PHE A 14 17.68 -21.59 3.81
CA PHE A 14 16.38 -21.20 3.27
C PHE A 14 15.17 -21.74 4.04
N LYS A 15 15.37 -22.71 4.92
CA LYS A 15 14.28 -23.35 5.66
C LYS A 15 13.39 -22.37 6.43
N PRO A 16 13.94 -21.35 7.14
CA PRO A 16 13.12 -20.35 7.84
C PRO A 16 12.27 -19.47 6.92
N TYR A 17 12.65 -19.38 5.63
CA TYR A 17 11.99 -18.54 4.63
C TYR A 17 11.11 -19.35 3.68
N THR A 18 10.97 -20.64 3.90
CA THR A 18 10.09 -21.50 3.10
C THR A 18 8.78 -21.74 3.84
N TYR A 19 7.69 -21.65 3.09
CA TYR A 19 6.38 -21.98 3.64
C TYR A 19 6.34 -23.46 3.99
N PRO A 20 5.86 -23.83 5.17
CA PRO A 20 5.65 -25.23 5.52
C PRO A 20 4.62 -25.88 4.59
N PRO A 21 4.65 -27.21 4.43
CA PRO A 21 3.65 -27.92 3.65
C PRO A 21 2.23 -27.58 4.14
N LYS A 22 1.29 -27.47 3.22
CA LYS A 22 -0.13 -27.18 3.56
C LYS A 22 -0.72 -28.15 4.58
N GLN A 23 -0.28 -29.41 4.54
CA GLN A 23 -0.70 -30.42 5.50
C GLN A 23 -0.27 -30.06 6.92
N SER A 24 0.98 -29.67 7.12
CA SER A 24 1.50 -29.24 8.44
C SER A 24 0.74 -28.03 8.99
N LEU A 25 0.35 -27.08 8.11
CA LEU A 25 -0.46 -25.92 8.50
C LEU A 25 -1.88 -26.34 8.94
N ARG A 26 -2.45 -27.35 8.28
CA ARG A 26 -3.77 -27.90 8.68
C ARG A 26 -3.70 -28.64 10.01
N GLU A 27 -2.64 -29.44 10.21
CA GLU A 27 -2.42 -30.17 11.47
C GLU A 27 -2.24 -29.23 12.66
N LEU A 28 -1.60 -28.06 12.45
CA LEU A 28 -1.48 -27.01 13.46
C LEU A 28 -2.78 -26.23 13.70
N ASN A 29 -3.83 -26.49 12.92
CA ASN A 29 -5.08 -25.72 12.96
C ASN A 29 -4.87 -24.20 12.94
N LEU A 30 -3.85 -23.74 12.17
CA LEU A 30 -3.49 -22.33 12.06
C LEU A 30 -4.63 -21.53 11.44
N LYS A 31 -5.10 -20.51 12.15
CA LYS A 31 -6.10 -19.56 11.66
C LYS A 31 -5.45 -18.19 11.51
N SER A 32 -5.51 -17.63 10.33
CA SER A 32 -5.07 -16.25 10.07
C SER A 32 -6.32 -15.37 9.93
N LEU A 33 -6.41 -14.33 10.75
CA LEU A 33 -7.54 -13.41 10.76
C LEU A 33 -7.03 -12.00 10.42
N ALA A 34 -7.66 -11.37 9.43
CA ALA A 34 -7.41 -9.98 9.12
C ALA A 34 -8.27 -9.10 10.04
N LEU A 35 -7.64 -8.39 10.97
CA LEU A 35 -8.34 -7.58 11.98
C LEU A 35 -9.30 -6.56 11.34
N GLY A 36 -8.90 -5.94 10.23
CA GLY A 36 -9.72 -5.00 9.49
C GLY A 36 -11.01 -5.59 8.87
N SER A 37 -11.17 -6.93 8.89
CA SER A 37 -12.42 -7.59 8.51
C SER A 37 -13.45 -7.60 9.63
N PHE A 38 -13.04 -7.28 10.86
CA PHE A 38 -13.87 -7.36 12.07
C PHE A 38 -14.12 -5.99 12.68
N ILE A 39 -13.17 -5.08 12.55
CA ILE A 39 -13.29 -3.72 13.07
C ILE A 39 -13.03 -2.71 11.96
N PRO A 40 -13.69 -1.52 12.00
CA PRO A 40 -13.40 -0.46 11.06
C PRO A 40 -11.92 -0.07 11.12
N TRP A 41 -11.27 -0.08 9.95
CA TRP A 41 -9.87 0.28 9.83
C TRP A 41 -9.74 1.72 9.30
N ASN A 42 -9.29 2.63 10.15
CA ASN A 42 -9.05 4.02 9.79
C ASN A 42 -7.65 4.47 10.23
N PRO A 43 -6.64 4.40 9.33
CA PRO A 43 -5.26 4.77 9.69
C PRO A 43 -5.12 6.20 10.24
N ARG A 44 -5.93 7.15 9.75
CA ARG A 44 -5.90 8.54 10.24
C ARG A 44 -6.33 8.64 11.70
N GLU A 45 -7.41 7.97 12.08
CA GLU A 45 -7.86 7.97 13.47
C GLU A 45 -6.91 7.17 14.38
N GLN A 46 -6.31 6.11 13.87
CA GLN A 46 -5.28 5.37 14.58
C GLN A 46 -4.03 6.22 14.81
N ALA A 47 -3.56 6.96 13.78
CA ALA A 47 -2.43 7.87 13.90
C ALA A 47 -2.72 8.98 14.95
N LYS A 48 -3.92 9.56 14.95
CA LYS A 48 -4.33 10.52 15.99
C LYS A 48 -4.32 9.91 17.39
N LEU A 49 -4.83 8.69 17.52
CA LEU A 49 -4.88 7.98 18.81
C LEU A 49 -3.47 7.73 19.35
N ILE A 50 -2.57 7.15 18.55
CA ILE A 50 -1.21 6.87 18.99
C ILE A 50 -0.39 8.15 19.22
N SER A 51 -0.65 9.21 18.47
CA SER A 51 -0.06 10.53 18.72
C SER A 51 -0.47 11.04 20.09
N LYS A 52 -1.76 10.97 20.40
CA LYS A 52 -2.29 11.42 21.69
C LYS A 52 -1.82 10.58 22.88
N GLU A 53 -1.88 9.27 22.76
CA GLU A 53 -1.63 8.34 23.89
C GLU A 53 -0.13 8.03 24.09
N LEU A 54 0.65 8.04 23.01
CA LEU A 54 2.06 7.64 23.03
C LEU A 54 3.03 8.76 22.63
N GLY A 55 2.55 9.95 22.27
CA GLY A 55 3.39 11.05 21.82
C GLY A 55 4.04 10.82 20.45
N TRP A 56 3.53 9.88 19.65
CA TRP A 56 4.09 9.60 18.34
C TRP A 56 3.67 10.66 17.30
N ASN A 57 4.64 11.24 16.58
CA ASN A 57 4.39 12.38 15.69
C ASN A 57 4.45 12.05 14.19
N GLY A 58 4.69 10.77 13.84
CA GLY A 58 4.92 10.41 12.44
C GLY A 58 6.26 10.91 11.94
N ASP A 59 6.38 11.01 10.62
CA ASP A 59 7.55 11.55 9.95
C ASP A 59 7.16 12.28 8.67
N GLU A 60 8.05 13.11 8.15
CA GLU A 60 7.85 13.76 6.85
C GLU A 60 8.05 12.76 5.73
N VAL A 61 7.10 12.72 4.79
CA VAL A 61 7.15 11.85 3.61
C VAL A 61 7.17 12.72 2.36
N GLU A 62 8.23 12.62 1.58
CA GLU A 62 8.37 13.36 0.33
C GLU A 62 7.19 13.15 -0.61
N GLY A 63 6.69 14.24 -1.18
CA GLY A 63 5.63 14.20 -2.19
C GLY A 63 4.26 13.77 -1.66
N VAL A 64 4.04 13.88 -0.35
CA VAL A 64 2.77 13.56 0.31
C VAL A 64 2.33 14.74 1.14
N PRO A 65 1.01 15.09 1.18
CA PRO A 65 0.53 16.16 2.04
C PRO A 65 0.86 15.90 3.52
N PRO A 66 1.24 16.93 4.29
CA PRO A 66 1.71 16.78 5.68
C PRO A 66 0.75 16.04 6.62
N GLU A 67 -0.55 16.10 6.37
CA GLU A 67 -1.56 15.39 7.15
C GLU A 67 -1.51 13.85 7.01
N PHE A 68 -0.69 13.33 6.09
CA PHE A 68 -0.44 11.90 5.89
C PHE A 68 0.95 11.46 6.38
N ASN A 69 1.48 12.14 7.39
CA ASN A 69 2.79 11.88 8.01
C ASN A 69 2.93 10.48 8.66
N TYR A 70 1.92 9.64 8.58
CA TYR A 70 1.89 8.25 9.02
C TYR A 70 1.97 7.25 7.87
N GLU A 71 1.96 7.72 6.61
CA GLU A 71 1.88 6.88 5.44
C GLU A 71 3.27 6.46 4.93
N LYS A 72 3.67 5.21 5.22
CA LYS A 72 4.89 4.59 4.69
C LYS A 72 6.16 5.36 5.00
N ILE A 73 6.33 5.68 6.26
CA ILE A 73 7.48 6.40 6.81
C ILE A 73 8.72 5.51 6.99
N GLU A 74 8.61 4.22 6.71
CA GLU A 74 9.65 3.22 6.99
C GLU A 74 10.85 3.26 6.03
N CYS A 75 10.78 4.02 4.94
CA CYS A 75 11.84 4.02 3.94
C CYS A 75 12.09 5.41 3.38
N TYR A 76 13.34 5.89 3.51
CA TYR A 76 13.78 7.16 2.94
C TYR A 76 13.60 7.25 1.41
N MET A 77 13.69 6.10 0.71
CA MET A 77 13.50 6.03 -0.74
C MET A 77 12.02 5.96 -1.18
N GLN A 78 11.09 6.22 -0.28
CA GLN A 78 9.67 6.13 -0.60
C GLN A 78 9.25 7.20 -1.64
N GLY A 79 9.82 8.40 -1.55
CA GLY A 79 9.61 9.45 -2.56
C GLY A 79 10.04 9.00 -3.96
N VAL A 80 11.19 8.36 -4.09
CA VAL A 80 11.69 7.79 -5.36
C VAL A 80 10.73 6.72 -5.90
N ARG A 81 10.24 5.81 -5.05
CA ARG A 81 9.27 4.77 -5.47
C ARG A 81 7.99 5.37 -6.03
N ASP A 82 7.47 6.39 -5.36
CA ASP A 82 6.26 7.08 -5.77
C ASP A 82 6.49 7.88 -7.07
N TYR A 83 7.64 8.52 -7.20
CA TYR A 83 8.05 9.21 -8.43
C TYR A 83 8.18 8.25 -9.62
N ILE A 84 8.87 7.11 -9.45
CA ILE A 84 8.96 6.07 -10.47
C ILE A 84 7.56 5.57 -10.85
N LYS A 85 6.68 5.34 -9.88
CA LYS A 85 5.31 4.93 -10.15
C LYS A 85 4.55 5.97 -10.97
N TYR A 86 4.68 7.24 -10.60
CA TYR A 86 4.07 8.34 -11.33
C TYR A 86 4.59 8.41 -12.78
N ARG A 87 5.91 8.41 -12.96
CA ARG A 87 6.54 8.48 -14.28
C ARG A 87 6.15 7.31 -15.19
N LYS A 88 5.88 6.14 -14.60
CA LYS A 88 5.46 4.94 -15.34
C LYS A 88 3.95 4.89 -15.62
N ARG A 89 3.11 5.41 -14.74
CA ARG A 89 1.66 5.15 -14.74
C ARG A 89 0.79 6.39 -14.73
N GLY A 90 1.35 7.60 -14.50
CA GLY A 90 0.61 8.83 -14.41
C GLY A 90 -0.11 9.10 -13.09
N TYR A 91 0.05 8.21 -12.12
CA TYR A 91 -0.49 8.39 -10.78
C TYR A 91 0.41 7.71 -9.74
N SER A 92 0.36 8.18 -8.52
CA SER A 92 1.16 7.61 -7.44
C SER A 92 0.39 7.51 -6.13
N ARG A 93 1.06 7.78 -5.02
CA ARG A 93 0.48 7.67 -3.69
C ARG A 93 -0.61 8.71 -3.45
N VAL A 94 -0.38 9.96 -3.86
CA VAL A 94 -1.32 11.05 -3.55
C VAL A 94 -2.69 10.77 -4.17
N SER A 95 -2.74 10.39 -5.45
CA SER A 95 -3.99 9.95 -6.10
C SER A 95 -4.67 8.81 -5.32
N HIS A 96 -3.89 7.84 -4.81
CA HIS A 96 -4.44 6.74 -4.02
C HIS A 96 -5.03 7.22 -2.70
N LEU A 97 -4.32 8.08 -1.96
CA LEU A 97 -4.79 8.66 -0.70
C LEU A 97 -6.04 9.50 -0.91
N MET A 98 -6.03 10.35 -1.93
CA MET A 98 -7.20 11.18 -2.26
C MET A 98 -8.42 10.34 -2.65
N ALA A 99 -8.22 9.24 -3.39
CA ALA A 99 -9.29 8.31 -3.69
C ALA A 99 -9.86 7.61 -2.45
N LEU A 100 -9.04 7.36 -1.43
CA LEU A 100 -9.50 6.84 -0.14
C LEU A 100 -10.30 7.88 0.64
N GLU A 101 -9.81 9.10 0.72
CA GLU A 101 -10.48 10.19 1.45
C GLU A 101 -11.80 10.60 0.77
N LEU A 102 -11.86 10.61 -0.56
CA LEU A 102 -13.10 10.81 -1.32
C LEU A 102 -14.15 9.74 -0.99
N ARG A 103 -13.76 8.47 -0.97
CA ARG A 103 -14.68 7.37 -0.62
C ARG A 103 -15.20 7.45 0.81
N LYS A 104 -14.41 8.03 1.72
CA LYS A 104 -14.82 8.27 3.11
C LYS A 104 -15.67 9.54 3.26
N GLY A 105 -15.79 10.36 2.21
CA GLY A 105 -16.42 11.67 2.31
C GLY A 105 -15.63 12.70 3.11
N ALA A 106 -14.34 12.45 3.36
CA ALA A 106 -13.48 13.32 4.16
C ALA A 106 -12.94 14.53 3.36
N ILE A 107 -12.96 14.44 2.04
CA ILE A 107 -12.59 15.51 1.11
C ILE A 107 -13.55 15.52 -0.08
N ASN A 108 -13.78 16.68 -0.66
CA ASN A 108 -14.51 16.79 -1.93
C ASN A 108 -13.56 16.67 -3.15
N LYS A 109 -14.15 16.57 -4.33
CA LYS A 109 -13.40 16.40 -5.58
C LYS A 109 -12.39 17.52 -5.83
N GLU A 110 -12.80 18.77 -5.65
CA GLU A 110 -11.96 19.95 -5.88
C GLU A 110 -10.75 19.97 -4.93
N GLY A 111 -10.96 19.68 -3.65
CA GLY A 111 -9.88 19.56 -2.68
C GLY A 111 -8.91 18.43 -3.01
N ALA A 112 -9.42 17.28 -3.47
CA ALA A 112 -8.61 16.16 -3.89
C ALA A 112 -7.76 16.50 -5.13
N GLU A 113 -8.35 17.12 -6.14
CA GLU A 113 -7.66 17.55 -7.37
C GLU A 113 -6.56 18.58 -7.06
N LYS A 114 -6.83 19.51 -6.14
CA LYS A 114 -5.84 20.48 -5.68
C LYS A 114 -4.62 19.79 -5.07
N LEU A 115 -4.83 18.88 -4.12
CA LEU A 115 -3.74 18.16 -3.45
C LEU A 115 -2.96 17.28 -4.44
N ILE A 116 -3.65 16.61 -5.36
CA ILE A 116 -2.99 15.84 -6.41
C ILE A 116 -2.11 16.75 -7.26
N SER A 117 -2.62 17.88 -7.72
CA SER A 117 -1.84 18.86 -8.52
C SER A 117 -0.64 19.43 -7.76
N GLU A 118 -0.78 19.63 -6.46
CA GLU A 118 0.27 20.20 -5.61
C GLU A 118 1.38 19.22 -5.30
N PHE A 119 1.07 17.97 -5.01
CA PHE A 119 2.02 17.01 -4.46
C PHE A 119 2.45 15.91 -5.44
N GLU A 120 1.57 15.47 -6.37
CA GLU A 120 1.85 14.30 -7.19
C GLU A 120 2.88 14.59 -8.30
N GLY A 121 3.75 13.63 -8.55
CA GLY A 121 4.71 13.69 -9.66
C GLY A 121 5.85 14.67 -9.47
N LYS A 122 6.00 15.28 -8.31
CA LYS A 122 7.15 16.13 -7.99
C LYS A 122 8.42 15.27 -7.88
N ARG A 123 9.52 15.79 -8.42
CA ARG A 123 10.83 15.15 -8.31
C ARG A 123 11.27 15.17 -6.83
N PRO A 124 11.49 14.01 -6.19
CA PRO A 124 11.90 13.97 -4.80
C PRO A 124 13.39 14.29 -4.64
N ALA A 125 13.78 14.91 -3.52
CA ALA A 125 15.18 15.16 -3.21
C ALA A 125 15.98 13.87 -3.03
N SER A 126 15.34 12.82 -2.52
CA SER A 126 15.93 11.48 -2.37
C SER A 126 16.34 10.83 -3.70
N LEU A 127 15.87 11.35 -4.86
CA LEU A 127 16.29 10.86 -6.18
C LEU A 127 17.78 11.04 -6.42
N ASP A 128 18.38 12.12 -5.95
CA ASP A 128 19.81 12.37 -6.12
C ASP A 128 20.65 11.31 -5.41
N LEU A 129 20.27 10.97 -4.20
CA LEU A 129 20.91 9.89 -3.44
C LEU A 129 20.74 8.54 -4.15
N PHE A 130 19.52 8.25 -4.63
CA PHE A 130 19.22 7.03 -5.36
C PHE A 130 20.06 6.88 -6.63
N LEU A 131 20.16 7.93 -7.43
CA LEU A 131 20.96 7.95 -8.67
C LEU A 131 22.45 7.75 -8.36
N ASN A 132 22.96 8.44 -7.34
CA ASN A 132 24.34 8.29 -6.90
C ASN A 132 24.66 6.86 -6.46
N MET A 133 23.77 6.23 -5.66
CA MET A 133 23.94 4.83 -5.22
C MET A 133 23.98 3.84 -6.38
N LEU A 134 23.27 4.11 -7.47
CA LEU A 134 23.24 3.25 -8.66
C LEU A 134 24.30 3.62 -9.71
N GLY A 135 25.00 4.74 -9.55
CA GLY A 135 25.94 5.26 -10.54
C GLY A 135 25.27 5.67 -11.85
N LEU A 136 24.02 6.13 -11.78
CA LEU A 136 23.23 6.55 -12.94
C LEU A 136 23.14 8.07 -13.03
N SER A 137 23.24 8.61 -14.24
CA SER A 137 22.78 9.96 -14.53
C SER A 137 21.27 10.05 -14.59
N GLU A 138 20.70 11.23 -14.38
CA GLU A 138 19.26 11.44 -14.49
C GLU A 138 18.73 11.12 -15.90
N LYS A 139 19.53 11.36 -16.94
CA LYS A 139 19.20 11.02 -18.32
C LYS A 139 19.07 9.50 -18.52
N GLU A 140 20.02 8.73 -18.03
CA GLU A 140 19.95 7.25 -18.08
C GLU A 140 18.77 6.70 -17.30
N PHE A 141 18.49 7.29 -16.15
CA PHE A 141 17.31 6.95 -15.36
C PHE A 141 16.02 7.20 -16.14
N GLU A 142 15.86 8.36 -16.77
CA GLU A 142 14.70 8.68 -17.60
C GLU A 142 14.56 7.72 -18.80
N GLU A 143 15.65 7.39 -19.47
CA GLU A 143 15.65 6.42 -20.57
C GLU A 143 15.20 5.02 -20.12
N ILE A 144 15.61 4.60 -18.91
CA ILE A 144 15.16 3.34 -18.32
C ILE A 144 13.66 3.41 -18.01
N ILE A 145 13.21 4.48 -17.36
CA ILE A 145 11.79 4.65 -16.99
C ILE A 145 10.90 4.65 -18.23
N GLN A 146 11.30 5.31 -19.32
CA GLN A 146 10.54 5.34 -20.57
C GLN A 146 10.32 3.94 -21.15
N LYS A 147 11.32 3.05 -21.09
CA LYS A 147 11.20 1.67 -21.54
C LYS A 147 10.19 0.83 -20.71
N HIS A 148 9.96 1.25 -19.47
CA HIS A 148 9.04 0.58 -18.54
C HIS A 148 7.73 1.33 -18.35
N ARG A 149 7.48 2.35 -19.15
CA ARG A 149 6.24 3.09 -19.11
C ARG A 149 5.09 2.16 -19.46
N VAL A 150 4.13 2.08 -18.56
CA VAL A 150 2.90 1.34 -18.77
C VAL A 150 1.89 2.35 -19.25
N GLU A 151 1.32 2.10 -20.38
CA GLU A 151 0.33 2.97 -21.00
C GLU A 151 -1.01 3.04 -20.26
N PRO A 152 -1.19 3.89 -19.26
CA PRO A 152 -2.48 4.54 -19.07
C PRO A 152 -2.43 6.00 -19.49
N TRP A 153 -1.29 6.44 -20.03
CA TRP A 153 -1.13 7.79 -20.59
C TRP A 153 -1.76 7.92 -21.99
N ASP A 154 -2.16 6.82 -22.59
CA ASP A 154 -2.99 6.84 -23.77
C ASP A 154 -4.45 6.85 -23.33
N ASP A 155 -5.18 7.92 -23.63
CA ASP A 155 -6.60 8.07 -23.34
C ASP A 155 -7.43 6.84 -23.81
N ARG A 156 -6.93 6.13 -24.82
CA ARG A 156 -7.52 4.87 -25.31
C ARG A 156 -7.39 3.73 -24.31
N VAL A 157 -6.32 3.70 -23.50
CA VAL A 157 -6.12 2.67 -22.46
C VAL A 157 -6.98 2.95 -21.25
N MET A 158 -7.14 4.21 -20.86
CA MET A 158 -8.07 4.61 -19.79
C MET A 158 -9.51 4.18 -20.14
N VAL A 159 -9.90 4.34 -21.38
CA VAL A 159 -11.20 3.88 -21.87
C VAL A 159 -11.30 2.35 -21.87
N GLN A 160 -10.21 1.62 -22.13
CA GLN A 160 -10.19 0.16 -22.08
C GLN A 160 -10.14 -0.39 -20.65
N ILE A 161 -9.44 0.27 -19.72
CA ILE A 161 -9.46 -0.10 -18.28
C ILE A 161 -10.86 0.11 -17.70
N GLY A 162 -11.54 1.19 -18.09
CA GLY A 162 -12.95 1.41 -17.75
C GLY A 162 -13.91 0.47 -18.48
N LYS A 163 -13.48 -0.18 -19.57
CA LYS A 163 -14.27 -1.13 -20.37
C LYS A 163 -13.94 -2.60 -20.14
N LYS A 164 -12.84 -2.93 -19.42
CA LYS A 164 -12.77 -4.26 -18.86
C LYS A 164 -13.90 -4.33 -17.84
N PRO A 165 -14.93 -5.14 -18.09
CA PRO A 165 -15.81 -5.50 -17.02
C PRO A 165 -14.90 -6.22 -16.03
N HIS A 166 -14.37 -5.53 -15.02
CA HIS A 166 -14.29 -6.16 -13.75
C HIS A 166 -15.72 -6.65 -13.58
N ASP A 167 -15.85 -7.92 -13.53
CA ASP A 167 -17.08 -8.54 -13.13
C ASP A 167 -17.32 -8.13 -11.67
N PHE A 168 -17.73 -6.86 -11.49
CA PHE A 168 -18.10 -6.30 -10.19
C PHE A 168 -19.30 -7.06 -9.62
N ASP A 169 -20.05 -7.76 -10.47
CA ASP A 169 -21.14 -8.61 -10.05
C ASP A 169 -20.64 -9.92 -9.44
N SER A 170 -19.49 -10.42 -9.86
CA SER A 170 -18.83 -11.57 -9.20
C SER A 170 -18.01 -11.14 -7.98
N TRP A 171 -17.58 -9.91 -7.89
CA TRP A 171 -16.92 -9.33 -6.73
C TRP A 171 -17.96 -8.68 -5.81
N GLN A 172 -18.81 -9.48 -5.22
CA GLN A 172 -19.57 -9.04 -4.06
C GLN A 172 -18.55 -8.78 -2.94
N ALA A 173 -18.15 -7.51 -2.81
CA ALA A 173 -17.56 -7.05 -1.58
C ALA A 173 -18.53 -7.50 -0.47
N LYS A 174 -18.10 -8.46 0.34
CA LYS A 174 -18.86 -8.79 1.53
C LYS A 174 -19.10 -7.48 2.25
N PRO A 175 -20.35 -7.09 2.53
CA PRO A 175 -20.62 -5.82 3.18
C PRO A 175 -19.74 -5.74 4.41
N ALA A 176 -19.08 -4.59 4.61
CA ALA A 176 -18.30 -4.37 5.82
C ALA A 176 -19.21 -4.72 7.01
N LEU A 177 -18.72 -5.57 7.90
CA LEU A 177 -19.46 -5.98 9.07
C LEU A 177 -19.98 -4.72 9.77
N THR A 178 -21.27 -4.69 10.09
CA THR A 178 -21.83 -3.59 10.85
C THR A 178 -21.13 -3.48 12.20
N ASN A 179 -21.11 -2.31 12.82
CA ASN A 179 -20.55 -2.16 14.17
C ASN A 179 -21.12 -3.17 15.18
N LYS A 180 -22.38 -3.57 15.00
CA LYS A 180 -23.04 -4.58 15.85
C LYS A 180 -22.48 -5.98 15.65
N GLU A 181 -22.18 -6.36 14.41
CA GLU A 181 -21.56 -7.65 14.08
C GLU A 181 -20.11 -7.70 14.54
N SER A 182 -19.37 -6.62 14.35
CA SER A 182 -18.00 -6.47 14.85
C SER A 182 -17.94 -6.59 16.37
N GLN A 183 -18.87 -5.96 17.10
CA GLN A 183 -18.97 -6.06 18.57
C GLN A 183 -19.27 -7.48 19.01
N LYS A 184 -20.20 -8.19 18.37
CA LYS A 184 -20.51 -9.59 18.69
C LYS A 184 -19.30 -10.50 18.50
N ILE A 185 -18.50 -10.27 17.46
CA ILE A 185 -17.29 -11.05 17.22
C ILE A 185 -16.25 -10.76 18.31
N VAL A 186 -16.03 -9.49 18.66
CA VAL A 186 -15.11 -9.12 19.75
C VAL A 186 -15.56 -9.72 21.09
N GLU A 187 -16.84 -9.68 21.40
CA GLU A 187 -17.40 -10.29 22.60
C GLU A 187 -17.24 -11.81 22.59
N SER A 188 -17.41 -12.46 21.44
CA SER A 188 -17.20 -13.92 21.32
C SER A 188 -15.74 -14.30 21.56
N PHE A 189 -14.78 -13.46 21.13
CA PHE A 189 -13.36 -13.63 21.44
C PHE A 189 -13.08 -13.46 22.93
N ARG A 190 -13.62 -12.40 23.56
CA ARG A 190 -13.46 -12.13 25.00
C ARG A 190 -14.03 -13.23 25.86
N ASN A 191 -15.12 -13.85 25.43
CA ASN A 191 -15.81 -14.90 26.16
C ASN A 191 -15.27 -16.30 25.85
N GLY A 192 -14.16 -16.43 25.13
CA GLY A 192 -13.56 -17.75 24.82
C GLY A 192 -14.42 -18.67 23.97
N ARG A 193 -15.48 -18.15 23.34
CA ARG A 193 -16.44 -18.91 22.54
C ARG A 193 -16.09 -18.90 21.05
N LEU A 194 -14.85 -19.12 20.70
CA LEU A 194 -14.50 -19.62 19.37
C LEU A 194 -14.46 -21.13 19.46
N ASN A 195 -15.64 -21.72 19.46
CA ASN A 195 -15.77 -23.14 19.24
C ASN A 195 -15.29 -23.47 17.83
N SER A 196 -14.35 -24.40 17.82
CA SER A 196 -13.86 -25.34 16.81
C SER A 196 -14.56 -25.32 15.44
#